data_52d7406009675194a09b9da3b7d0d3c8
#
_entry.id   52d7406009675194a09b9da3b7d0d3c8
#
_cell.length_a   1.000
_cell.length_b   1.000
_cell.length_c   1.000
_cell.angle_alpha   90.00
_cell.angle_beta   90.00
_cell.angle_gamma   90.00
#
_symmetry.space_group_name_H-M   'P 1'
#
loop_
_entity.id
_entity.type
_entity.pdbx_description
1 polymer ?
#
loop_
_entity_poly.entity_id
_entity_poly.type
_entity_poly.pdbx_seq_one_letter_code
_entity_poly.pdbx_strand_id
1 'polypeptide(L)'
;WKRLPRKDIVNVDLTICSLSFGQGAFFICAVISKIRRRIMAKVEIKKPVVEEIKANLEGAATAVVVDYRGLTVEQDTALRKALREAGVVYKVYKNTMVNFAIEGTEFEGLKPTLEGPTGLAICKDDATAAARILADFAKNAPALELKGGVVEGVFYDAAGINEIAKIPSRTELLSKFLGSIQSPITNFARVIKQIAEQKEA
;
A
#
# COMPACT_ATOMS: atom_id res chain seq x y z
N TRP A 1 -14.94 33.98 -10.09
CA TRP A 1 -14.08 33.73 -8.91
C TRP A 1 -13.05 32.65 -9.29
N LYS A 2 -11.91 33.10 -9.86
CA LYS A 2 -10.76 32.21 -10.14
C LYS A 2 -10.08 31.87 -8.80
N ARG A 3 -9.98 30.61 -8.48
CA ARG A 3 -9.19 30.14 -7.31
C ARG A 3 -7.72 30.40 -7.59
N LEU A 4 -7.10 31.25 -6.79
CA LEU A 4 -5.66 31.49 -6.83
C LEU A 4 -4.91 30.22 -6.40
N PRO A 5 -3.78 29.89 -7.01
CA PRO A 5 -2.98 28.71 -6.64
C PRO A 5 -2.41 28.87 -5.22
N ARG A 6 -2.48 27.79 -4.44
CA ARG A 6 -2.14 27.74 -3.00
C ARG A 6 -0.70 28.13 -2.66
N LYS A 7 0.18 28.23 -3.63
CA LYS A 7 1.60 28.57 -3.42
C LYS A 7 1.83 30.06 -3.14
N ASP A 8 0.93 30.93 -3.56
CA ASP A 8 1.13 32.39 -3.45
C ASP A 8 0.59 32.98 -2.14
N ILE A 9 -0.09 32.18 -1.32
CA ILE A 9 -0.65 32.62 -0.03
C ILE A 9 0.43 32.73 1.07
N VAL A 10 1.62 32.18 0.86
CA VAL A 10 2.67 32.16 1.88
C VAL A 10 3.50 33.43 1.96
N ASN A 11 3.52 34.24 0.89
CA ASN A 11 4.36 35.43 0.78
C ASN A 11 3.65 36.79 0.79
N VAL A 12 2.35 36.83 1.08
CA VAL A 12 1.63 38.11 1.22
C VAL A 12 1.73 38.57 2.67
N ASP A 13 2.95 38.91 3.10
CA ASP A 13 3.13 38.78 4.49
C ASP A 13 3.62 39.90 5.32
N LEU A 14 4.08 40.97 4.88
CA LEU A 14 4.58 41.97 5.81
C LEU A 14 4.48 43.40 5.26
N THR A 15 4.17 43.56 3.99
CA THR A 15 4.12 44.89 3.36
C THR A 15 2.74 45.56 3.40
N ILE A 16 1.68 44.79 3.66
CA ILE A 16 0.30 45.34 3.69
C ILE A 16 -0.10 45.84 5.10
N CYS A 17 0.57 45.39 6.12
CA CYS A 17 0.25 45.77 7.51
C CYS A 17 0.73 47.19 7.92
N SER A 18 1.56 47.83 7.09
CA SER A 18 2.11 49.15 7.42
C SER A 18 1.34 50.33 6.83
N LEU A 19 0.29 50.12 6.03
CA LEU A 19 -0.36 51.16 5.24
C LEU A 19 -1.85 51.45 5.55
N SER A 20 -2.47 50.79 6.52
CA SER A 20 -3.84 51.12 6.90
C SER A 20 -4.05 51.26 8.40
N PHE A 21 -3.94 52.48 8.84
CA PHE A 21 -4.26 52.95 10.19
C PHE A 21 -5.78 52.95 10.38
N GLY A 22 -6.34 51.89 10.99
CA GLY A 22 -7.75 51.80 11.35
C GLY A 22 -8.05 50.63 12.26
N GLN A 23 -8.88 50.83 13.30
CA GLN A 23 -9.20 49.84 14.35
C GLN A 23 -9.72 48.46 13.83
N GLY A 24 -10.20 48.41 12.58
CA GLY A 24 -10.65 47.15 11.92
C GLY A 24 -9.49 46.22 11.48
N ALA A 25 -8.33 46.75 11.17
CA ALA A 25 -7.19 45.96 10.71
C ALA A 25 -6.60 45.04 11.79
N PHE A 26 -6.69 45.45 13.06
CA PHE A 26 -6.20 44.67 14.21
C PHE A 26 -7.04 43.40 14.45
N PHE A 27 -8.34 43.48 14.22
CA PHE A 27 -9.24 42.33 14.37
C PHE A 27 -9.01 41.29 13.26
N ILE A 28 -8.82 41.74 12.03
CA ILE A 28 -8.55 40.87 10.89
C ILE A 28 -7.18 40.17 11.05
N CYS A 29 -6.17 40.90 11.50
CA CYS A 29 -4.84 40.35 11.75
C CYS A 29 -4.85 39.32 12.89
N ALA A 30 -5.62 39.55 13.97
CA ALA A 30 -5.79 38.59 15.07
C ALA A 30 -6.54 37.33 14.65
N VAL A 31 -7.54 37.45 13.78
CA VAL A 31 -8.27 36.30 13.24
C VAL A 31 -7.40 35.50 12.29
N ILE A 32 -6.66 36.15 11.40
CA ILE A 32 -5.73 35.50 10.48
C ILE A 32 -4.60 34.79 11.26
N SER A 33 -4.04 35.40 12.29
CA SER A 33 -3.00 34.78 13.12
C SER A 33 -3.54 33.59 13.92
N LYS A 34 -4.80 33.62 14.36
CA LYS A 34 -5.47 32.51 15.04
C LYS A 34 -5.77 31.34 14.09
N ILE A 35 -6.17 31.64 12.86
CA ILE A 35 -6.38 30.64 11.81
C ILE A 35 -5.04 30.02 11.39
N ARG A 36 -3.99 30.84 11.23
CA ARG A 36 -2.63 30.37 10.88
C ARG A 36 -2.07 29.43 11.95
N ARG A 37 -2.18 29.77 13.23
CA ARG A 37 -1.77 28.87 14.35
C ARG A 37 -2.53 27.55 14.34
N ARG A 38 -3.84 27.58 14.06
CA ARG A 38 -4.68 26.35 14.02
C ARG A 38 -4.36 25.47 12.82
N ILE A 39 -3.89 26.04 11.71
CA ILE A 39 -3.46 25.30 10.51
C ILE A 39 -2.06 24.73 10.73
N MET A 40 -1.11 25.48 11.29
CA MET A 40 0.24 25.01 11.58
C MET A 40 0.26 23.86 12.59
N ALA A 41 -0.48 23.94 13.67
CA ALA A 41 -0.59 22.85 14.63
C ALA A 41 -1.09 21.54 14.00
N LYS A 42 -1.99 21.61 13.00
CA LYS A 42 -2.45 20.43 12.28
C LYS A 42 -1.41 19.85 11.31
N VAL A 43 -0.49 20.67 10.80
CA VAL A 43 0.60 20.22 9.91
C VAL A 43 1.69 19.51 10.72
N GLU A 44 2.05 20.03 11.87
CA GLU A 44 3.05 19.43 12.77
C GLU A 44 2.65 18.02 13.24
N ILE A 45 1.37 17.81 13.56
CA ILE A 45 0.85 16.47 13.93
C ILE A 45 0.88 15.48 12.74
N LYS A 46 0.78 15.98 11.51
CA LYS A 46 0.72 15.13 10.30
C LYS A 46 2.08 14.79 9.71
N LYS A 47 3.07 15.63 9.93
CA LYS A 47 4.44 15.39 9.44
C LYS A 47 5.01 14.03 9.90
N PRO A 48 4.99 13.68 11.20
CA PRO A 48 5.55 12.41 11.64
C PRO A 48 4.84 11.20 11.02
N VAL A 49 3.53 11.30 10.73
CA VAL A 49 2.81 10.21 10.05
C VAL A 49 3.26 10.07 8.59
N VAL A 50 3.51 11.17 7.89
CA VAL A 50 4.04 11.12 6.51
C VAL A 50 5.47 10.58 6.50
N GLU A 51 6.29 10.94 7.48
CA GLU A 51 7.65 10.43 7.66
C GLU A 51 7.62 8.92 7.97
N GLU A 52 6.71 8.45 8.81
CA GLU A 52 6.48 7.02 9.07
C GLU A 52 6.10 6.26 7.80
N ILE A 53 5.19 6.81 6.99
CA ILE A 53 4.80 6.19 5.72
C ILE A 53 6.00 6.12 4.78
N LYS A 54 6.79 7.18 4.66
CA LYS A 54 8.01 7.20 3.84
C LYS A 54 9.02 6.15 4.29
N ALA A 55 9.30 6.07 5.58
CA ALA A 55 10.20 5.06 6.15
C ALA A 55 9.73 3.62 5.91
N ASN A 56 8.40 3.40 5.85
CA ASN A 56 7.85 2.10 5.50
C ASN A 56 7.95 1.81 4.00
N LEU A 57 7.80 2.82 3.14
CA LEU A 57 7.94 2.71 1.69
C LEU A 57 9.40 2.60 1.25
N GLU A 58 10.33 3.17 2.01
CA GLU A 58 11.76 3.02 1.76
C GLU A 58 12.18 1.56 1.92
N GLY A 59 12.65 0.99 0.81
CA GLY A 59 13.01 -0.43 0.73
C GLY A 59 11.83 -1.39 0.64
N ALA A 60 10.62 -0.91 0.37
CA ALA A 60 9.49 -1.77 0.09
C ALA A 60 9.55 -2.32 -1.34
N ALA A 61 9.44 -3.63 -1.49
CA ALA A 61 9.34 -4.29 -2.79
C ALA A 61 7.93 -4.13 -3.39
N THR A 62 6.91 -4.07 -2.52
CA THR A 62 5.50 -4.06 -2.97
C THR A 62 4.65 -3.18 -2.06
N ALA A 63 3.74 -2.43 -2.67
CA ALA A 63 2.68 -1.69 -1.99
C ALA A 63 1.33 -2.01 -2.65
N VAL A 64 0.41 -2.63 -1.92
CA VAL A 64 -0.93 -3.00 -2.39
C VAL A 64 -1.98 -2.18 -1.67
N VAL A 65 -2.94 -1.68 -2.44
CA VAL A 65 -4.06 -0.86 -1.99
C VAL A 65 -5.35 -1.68 -2.01
N VAL A 66 -6.04 -1.70 -0.87
CA VAL A 66 -7.28 -2.46 -0.70
C VAL A 66 -8.40 -1.62 -0.10
N ASP A 67 -9.64 -1.96 -0.43
CA ASP A 67 -10.81 -1.46 0.28
C ASP A 67 -11.18 -2.44 1.41
N TYR A 68 -11.27 -1.94 2.63
CA TYR A 68 -11.56 -2.74 3.82
C TYR A 68 -13.03 -2.61 4.28
N ARG A 69 -13.87 -1.94 3.52
CA ARG A 69 -15.28 -1.77 3.89
C ARG A 69 -16.03 -3.09 3.92
N GLY A 70 -16.95 -3.23 4.87
CA GLY A 70 -17.81 -4.38 4.99
C GLY A 70 -17.18 -5.61 5.64
N LEU A 71 -15.92 -5.53 6.07
CA LEU A 71 -15.29 -6.59 6.86
C LEU A 71 -15.85 -6.60 8.27
N THR A 72 -16.07 -7.79 8.83
CA THR A 72 -16.34 -7.95 10.25
C THR A 72 -15.06 -7.79 11.06
N VAL A 73 -15.19 -7.46 12.35
CA VAL A 73 -14.03 -7.29 13.25
C VAL A 73 -13.18 -8.57 13.34
N GLU A 74 -13.84 -9.73 13.30
CA GLU A 74 -13.16 -11.03 13.32
C GLU A 74 -12.32 -11.25 12.06
N GLN A 75 -12.89 -10.94 10.89
CA GLN A 75 -12.20 -11.03 9.60
C GLN A 75 -11.01 -10.07 9.51
N ASP A 76 -11.18 -8.80 9.92
CA ASP A 76 -10.08 -7.83 9.93
C ASP A 76 -8.96 -8.25 10.91
N THR A 77 -9.32 -8.80 12.06
CA THR A 77 -8.33 -9.31 13.03
C THR A 77 -7.55 -10.50 12.46
N ALA A 78 -8.25 -11.44 11.81
CA ALA A 78 -7.62 -12.59 11.17
C ALA A 78 -6.71 -12.16 10.00
N LEU A 79 -7.17 -11.22 9.17
CA LEU A 79 -6.39 -10.63 8.08
C LEU A 79 -5.10 -9.98 8.60
N ARG A 80 -5.20 -9.13 9.62
CA ARG A 80 -4.04 -8.46 10.24
C ARG A 80 -3.06 -9.45 10.85
N LYS A 81 -3.56 -10.56 11.41
CA LYS A 81 -2.71 -11.62 11.97
C LYS A 81 -1.93 -12.31 10.85
N ALA A 82 -2.60 -12.74 9.78
CA ALA A 82 -1.98 -13.40 8.64
C ALA A 82 -0.94 -12.52 7.93
N LEU A 83 -1.26 -11.23 7.73
CA LEU A 83 -0.32 -10.27 7.14
C LEU A 83 0.91 -10.03 8.02
N ARG A 84 0.73 -9.96 9.34
CA ARG A 84 1.84 -9.79 10.29
C ARG A 84 2.75 -11.02 10.35
N GLU A 85 2.18 -12.23 10.28
CA GLU A 85 2.94 -13.49 10.21
C GLU A 85 3.79 -13.58 8.95
N ALA A 86 3.33 -12.96 7.85
CA ALA A 86 4.07 -12.87 6.58
C ALA A 86 5.01 -11.65 6.49
N GLY A 87 5.20 -10.89 7.57
CA GLY A 87 6.07 -9.71 7.56
C GLY A 87 5.51 -8.49 6.81
N VAL A 88 4.23 -8.49 6.46
CA VAL A 88 3.57 -7.40 5.74
C VAL A 88 3.05 -6.35 6.72
N VAL A 89 3.41 -5.09 6.52
CA VAL A 89 2.91 -3.96 7.28
C VAL A 89 1.58 -3.51 6.69
N TYR A 90 0.47 -3.78 7.38
CA TYR A 90 -0.85 -3.36 6.98
C TYR A 90 -1.37 -2.26 7.89
N LYS A 91 -1.61 -1.07 7.33
CA LYS A 91 -2.16 0.08 8.06
C LYS A 91 -3.13 0.86 7.19
N VAL A 92 -4.11 1.47 7.84
CA VAL A 92 -5.06 2.38 7.21
C VAL A 92 -4.59 3.81 7.43
N TYR A 93 -4.30 4.51 6.33
CA TYR A 93 -3.89 5.90 6.35
C TYR A 93 -4.86 6.79 5.59
N LYS A 94 -4.80 8.06 5.86
CA LYS A 94 -5.54 9.04 5.08
C LYS A 94 -4.90 9.19 3.69
N ASN A 95 -5.69 9.08 2.61
CA ASN A 95 -5.20 9.12 1.23
C ASN A 95 -4.32 10.34 0.92
N THR A 96 -4.67 11.52 1.45
CA THR A 96 -3.84 12.72 1.27
C THR A 96 -2.44 12.60 1.90
N MET A 97 -2.26 11.85 2.99
CA MET A 97 -0.96 11.63 3.60
C MET A 97 -0.14 10.63 2.80
N VAL A 98 -0.81 9.59 2.29
CA VAL A 98 -0.20 8.61 1.39
C VAL A 98 0.26 9.29 0.10
N ASN A 99 -0.57 10.16 -0.50
CA ASN A 99 -0.18 10.94 -1.68
C ASN A 99 1.08 11.79 -1.46
N PHE A 100 1.19 12.48 -0.31
CA PHE A 100 2.41 13.23 0.02
C PHE A 100 3.63 12.35 0.29
N ALA A 101 3.43 11.12 0.75
CA ALA A 101 4.52 10.20 0.98
C ALA A 101 5.03 9.56 -0.32
N ILE A 102 4.15 9.30 -1.28
CA ILE A 102 4.44 8.67 -2.57
C ILE A 102 5.09 9.66 -3.55
N GLU A 103 4.86 10.97 -3.39
CA GLU A 103 5.47 11.99 -4.26
C GLU A 103 7.00 11.88 -4.24
N GLY A 104 7.58 11.63 -5.41
CA GLY A 104 9.03 11.44 -5.59
C GLY A 104 9.53 10.02 -5.34
N THR A 105 8.65 9.02 -5.22
CA THR A 105 9.00 7.61 -5.12
C THR A 105 8.49 6.82 -6.33
N GLU A 106 8.98 5.58 -6.50
CA GLU A 106 8.54 4.66 -7.57
C GLU A 106 7.04 4.29 -7.48
N PHE A 107 6.39 4.62 -6.37
CA PHE A 107 4.99 4.31 -6.09
C PHE A 107 4.00 5.37 -6.59
N GLU A 108 4.42 6.35 -7.40
CA GLU A 108 3.53 7.40 -7.94
C GLU A 108 2.34 6.84 -8.73
N GLY A 109 2.50 5.65 -9.34
CA GLY A 109 1.43 4.96 -10.04
C GLY A 109 0.18 4.65 -9.21
N LEU A 110 0.29 4.67 -7.86
CA LEU A 110 -0.86 4.43 -6.97
C LEU A 110 -1.81 5.63 -6.83
N LYS A 111 -1.44 6.84 -7.27
CA LYS A 111 -2.26 8.04 -7.12
C LYS A 111 -3.73 7.86 -7.60
N PRO A 112 -4.00 7.27 -8.78
CA PRO A 112 -5.37 7.08 -9.25
C PRO A 112 -6.19 6.09 -8.41
N THR A 113 -5.54 5.14 -7.73
CA THR A 113 -6.23 4.11 -6.91
C THR A 113 -6.53 4.55 -5.49
N LEU A 114 -5.99 5.70 -5.04
CA LEU A 114 -6.18 6.26 -3.70
C LEU A 114 -7.50 7.04 -3.57
N GLU A 115 -8.58 6.52 -4.11
CA GLU A 115 -9.93 7.05 -3.96
C GLU A 115 -10.76 6.22 -2.97
N GLY A 116 -11.58 6.88 -2.16
CA GLY A 116 -12.42 6.23 -1.14
C GLY A 116 -11.63 5.68 0.06
N PRO A 117 -12.17 4.71 0.80
CA PRO A 117 -11.48 4.08 1.92
C PRO A 117 -10.34 3.20 1.41
N THR A 118 -9.20 3.30 2.06
CA THR A 118 -7.97 2.73 1.56
C THR A 118 -7.13 2.16 2.70
N GLY A 119 -6.91 0.86 2.66
CA GLY A 119 -5.89 0.17 3.44
C GLY A 119 -4.64 -0.01 2.60
N LEU A 120 -3.48 0.24 3.18
CA LEU A 120 -2.18 0.09 2.53
C LEU A 120 -1.44 -1.10 3.15
N ALA A 121 -1.10 -2.09 2.33
CA ALA A 121 -0.28 -3.23 2.68
C ALA A 121 1.10 -3.07 2.02
N ILE A 122 2.15 -3.02 2.82
CA ILE A 122 3.53 -2.81 2.38
C ILE A 122 4.33 -4.05 2.73
N CYS A 123 5.04 -4.62 1.76
CA CYS A 123 5.95 -5.74 1.96
C CYS A 123 7.37 -5.35 1.55
N LYS A 124 8.36 -5.75 2.37
CA LYS A 124 9.79 -5.49 2.11
C LYS A 124 10.50 -6.74 1.56
N ASP A 125 10.18 -7.91 2.07
CA ASP A 125 10.92 -9.14 1.79
C ASP A 125 10.43 -9.83 0.51
N ASP A 126 9.12 -10.12 0.45
CA ASP A 126 8.51 -10.86 -0.66
C ASP A 126 7.56 -9.99 -1.48
N ALA A 127 7.87 -9.79 -2.76
CA ALA A 127 7.05 -8.98 -3.66
C ALA A 127 5.60 -9.51 -3.83
N THR A 128 5.40 -10.82 -3.68
CA THR A 128 4.09 -11.47 -3.94
C THR A 128 3.28 -11.79 -2.68
N ALA A 129 3.91 -11.78 -1.49
CA ALA A 129 3.27 -12.22 -0.25
C ALA A 129 2.02 -11.40 0.10
N ALA A 130 2.10 -10.07 -0.01
CA ALA A 130 0.97 -9.18 0.26
C ALA A 130 -0.21 -9.47 -0.67
N ALA A 131 0.03 -9.57 -1.98
CA ALA A 131 -1.00 -9.81 -2.98
C ALA A 131 -1.66 -11.19 -2.79
N ARG A 132 -0.88 -12.23 -2.50
CA ARG A 132 -1.38 -13.59 -2.29
C ARG A 132 -2.30 -13.67 -1.08
N ILE A 133 -1.87 -13.19 0.09
CA ILE A 133 -2.66 -13.23 1.30
C ILE A 133 -3.96 -12.45 1.13
N LEU A 134 -3.89 -11.25 0.55
CA LEU A 134 -5.06 -10.42 0.31
C LEU A 134 -6.05 -11.08 -0.67
N ALA A 135 -5.56 -11.69 -1.74
CA ALA A 135 -6.40 -12.40 -2.69
C ALA A 135 -7.04 -13.67 -2.10
N ASP A 136 -6.33 -14.41 -1.24
CA ASP A 136 -6.88 -15.57 -0.55
C ASP A 136 -7.95 -15.17 0.47
N PHE A 137 -7.74 -14.06 1.18
CA PHE A 137 -8.78 -13.49 2.05
C PHE A 137 -9.97 -12.96 1.28
N ALA A 138 -9.79 -12.35 0.11
CA ALA A 138 -10.88 -11.89 -0.74
C ALA A 138 -11.81 -13.02 -1.20
N LYS A 139 -11.31 -14.25 -1.33
CA LYS A 139 -12.16 -15.44 -1.60
C LYS A 139 -13.09 -15.78 -0.44
N ASN A 140 -12.63 -15.58 0.81
CA ASN A 140 -13.38 -15.87 2.02
C ASN A 140 -14.25 -14.70 2.48
N ALA A 141 -13.86 -13.47 2.13
CA ALA A 141 -14.52 -12.23 2.49
C ALA A 141 -14.75 -11.38 1.23
N PRO A 142 -15.89 -11.54 0.54
CA PRO A 142 -16.16 -10.82 -0.71
C PRO A 142 -16.26 -9.29 -0.55
N ALA A 143 -16.31 -8.82 0.68
CA ALA A 143 -16.28 -7.39 0.99
C ALA A 143 -14.88 -6.76 0.84
N LEU A 144 -13.80 -7.56 0.78
CA LEU A 144 -12.44 -7.08 0.57
C LEU A 144 -12.18 -6.93 -0.94
N GLU A 145 -12.06 -5.71 -1.41
CA GLU A 145 -11.76 -5.42 -2.81
C GLU A 145 -10.31 -4.95 -2.96
N LEU A 146 -9.59 -5.57 -3.91
CA LEU A 146 -8.26 -5.15 -4.32
C LEU A 146 -8.41 -4.00 -5.34
N LYS A 147 -7.86 -2.82 -5.05
CA LYS A 147 -7.94 -1.66 -5.95
C LYS A 147 -6.80 -1.60 -6.94
N GLY A 148 -5.63 -1.93 -6.50
CA GLY A 148 -4.41 -1.85 -7.31
C GLY A 148 -3.17 -1.98 -6.43
N GLY A 149 -2.00 -2.02 -7.06
CA GLY A 149 -0.74 -2.04 -6.34
C GLY A 149 0.44 -1.78 -7.24
N VAL A 150 1.57 -1.52 -6.62
CA VAL A 150 2.86 -1.44 -7.31
C VAL A 150 3.72 -2.58 -6.79
N VAL A 151 4.27 -3.35 -7.71
CA VAL A 151 5.19 -4.45 -7.45
C VAL A 151 6.47 -4.18 -8.22
N GLU A 152 7.60 -4.07 -7.51
CA GLU A 152 8.92 -3.79 -8.10
C GLU A 152 8.92 -2.55 -9.02
N GLY A 153 8.21 -1.48 -8.63
CA GLY A 153 8.13 -0.23 -9.39
C GLY A 153 7.13 -0.25 -10.57
N VAL A 154 6.49 -1.39 -10.86
CA VAL A 154 5.48 -1.50 -11.92
C VAL A 154 4.07 -1.44 -11.30
N PHE A 155 3.24 -0.57 -11.85
CA PHE A 155 1.84 -0.47 -11.42
C PHE A 155 0.99 -1.59 -12.03
N TYR A 156 0.19 -2.22 -11.19
CA TYR A 156 -0.78 -3.25 -11.58
C TYR A 156 -2.18 -2.84 -11.10
N ASP A 157 -3.14 -3.02 -12.00
CA ASP A 157 -4.56 -2.87 -11.68
C ASP A 157 -5.08 -4.09 -10.90
N ALA A 158 -6.32 -4.03 -10.43
CA ALA A 158 -6.96 -5.11 -9.66
C ALA A 158 -6.86 -6.48 -10.34
N ALA A 159 -7.01 -6.53 -11.67
CA ALA A 159 -6.85 -7.76 -12.45
C ALA A 159 -5.41 -8.30 -12.41
N GLY A 160 -4.42 -7.41 -12.61
CA GLY A 160 -3.01 -7.77 -12.58
C GLY A 160 -2.53 -8.25 -11.22
N ILE A 161 -3.03 -7.65 -10.12
CA ILE A 161 -2.70 -8.12 -8.76
C ILE A 161 -3.25 -9.53 -8.52
N ASN A 162 -4.44 -9.85 -9.03
CA ASN A 162 -4.99 -11.19 -8.93
C ASN A 162 -4.17 -12.23 -9.73
N GLU A 163 -3.50 -11.84 -10.80
CA GLU A 163 -2.57 -12.71 -11.51
C GLU A 163 -1.27 -12.90 -10.72
N ILE A 164 -0.72 -11.84 -10.15
CA ILE A 164 0.47 -11.90 -9.29
C ILE A 164 0.19 -12.75 -8.04
N ALA A 165 -1.00 -12.68 -7.48
CA ALA A 165 -1.40 -13.48 -6.33
C ALA A 165 -1.39 -15.00 -6.61
N LYS A 166 -1.48 -15.43 -7.86
CA LYS A 166 -1.36 -16.85 -8.24
C LYS A 166 0.09 -17.34 -8.21
N ILE A 167 1.06 -16.43 -8.21
CA ILE A 167 2.48 -16.77 -8.17
C ILE A 167 2.82 -17.27 -6.77
N PRO A 168 3.33 -18.50 -6.62
CA PRO A 168 3.74 -19.03 -5.32
C PRO A 168 4.96 -18.31 -4.75
N SER A 169 5.26 -18.54 -3.48
CA SER A 169 6.43 -17.95 -2.82
C SER A 169 7.74 -18.40 -3.48
N ARG A 170 8.79 -17.63 -3.29
CA ARG A 170 10.13 -17.92 -3.83
C ARG A 170 10.60 -19.32 -3.45
N THR A 171 10.36 -19.75 -2.22
CA THR A 171 10.73 -21.07 -1.71
C THR A 171 9.95 -22.20 -2.39
N GLU A 172 8.66 -21.99 -2.64
CA GLU A 172 7.82 -22.94 -3.39
C GLU A 172 8.21 -23.02 -4.86
N LEU A 173 8.57 -21.90 -5.50
CA LEU A 173 9.07 -21.88 -6.87
C LEU A 173 10.35 -22.68 -7.01
N LEU A 174 11.30 -22.49 -6.09
CA LEU A 174 12.53 -23.26 -6.06
C LEU A 174 12.26 -24.76 -5.84
N SER A 175 11.34 -25.11 -4.95
CA SER A 175 10.93 -26.49 -4.70
C SER A 175 10.29 -27.12 -5.95
N LYS A 176 9.37 -26.41 -6.63
CA LYS A 176 8.77 -26.86 -7.89
C LYS A 176 9.82 -27.04 -8.99
N PHE A 177 10.77 -26.11 -9.09
CA PHE A 177 11.85 -26.18 -10.07
C PHE A 177 12.75 -27.39 -9.85
N LEU A 178 13.17 -27.63 -8.59
CA LEU A 178 13.97 -28.81 -8.23
C LEU A 178 13.18 -30.10 -8.48
N GLY A 179 11.91 -30.14 -8.14
CA GLY A 179 11.03 -31.27 -8.42
C GLY A 179 10.89 -31.54 -9.93
N SER A 180 10.81 -30.50 -10.74
CA SER A 180 10.76 -30.63 -12.20
C SER A 180 12.04 -31.23 -12.79
N ILE A 181 13.21 -30.86 -12.28
CA ILE A 181 14.49 -31.43 -12.70
C ILE A 181 14.62 -32.91 -12.30
N GLN A 182 14.13 -33.26 -11.13
CA GLN A 182 14.17 -34.64 -10.64
C GLN A 182 13.09 -35.55 -11.25
N SER A 183 12.01 -34.97 -11.77
CA SER A 183 10.85 -35.68 -12.30
C SER A 183 11.20 -36.75 -13.36
N PRO A 184 12.07 -36.50 -14.37
CA PRO A 184 12.41 -37.53 -15.35
C PRO A 184 13.06 -38.76 -14.74
N ILE A 185 13.97 -38.56 -13.76
CA ILE A 185 14.69 -39.67 -13.08
C ILE A 185 13.73 -40.47 -12.21
N THR A 186 12.88 -39.80 -11.44
CA THR A 186 11.91 -40.45 -10.58
C THR A 186 10.83 -41.19 -11.36
N ASN A 187 10.39 -40.65 -12.50
CA ASN A 187 9.44 -41.30 -13.38
C ASN A 187 10.04 -42.54 -14.03
N PHE A 188 11.29 -42.49 -14.46
CA PHE A 188 11.99 -43.65 -14.99
C PHE A 188 12.13 -44.78 -13.94
N ALA A 189 12.54 -44.45 -12.73
CA ALA A 189 12.61 -45.44 -11.63
C ALA A 189 11.24 -46.02 -11.32
N ARG A 190 10.17 -45.24 -11.34
CA ARG A 190 8.79 -45.70 -11.11
C ARG A 190 8.35 -46.68 -12.18
N VAL A 191 8.62 -46.39 -13.45
CA VAL A 191 8.27 -47.25 -14.59
C VAL A 191 9.01 -48.60 -14.48
N ILE A 192 10.32 -48.59 -14.15
CA ILE A 192 11.07 -49.83 -13.95
C ILE A 192 10.48 -50.67 -12.80
N LYS A 193 10.12 -50.02 -11.70
CA LYS A 193 9.48 -50.70 -10.57
C LYS A 193 8.13 -51.32 -10.98
N GLN A 194 7.29 -50.64 -11.72
CA GLN A 194 6.02 -51.14 -12.22
C GLN A 194 6.20 -52.36 -13.14
N ILE A 195 7.22 -52.32 -14.02
CA ILE A 195 7.53 -53.47 -14.90
C ILE A 195 8.02 -54.69 -14.09
N ALA A 196 8.81 -54.48 -13.03
CA ALA A 196 9.23 -55.54 -12.15
C ALA A 196 8.02 -56.16 -11.43
N GLU A 197 7.15 -55.36 -10.84
CA GLU A 197 5.94 -55.84 -10.16
C GLU A 197 4.98 -56.61 -11.10
N GLN A 198 4.88 -56.17 -12.38
CA GLN A 198 4.08 -56.89 -13.37
C GLN A 198 4.68 -58.23 -13.83
N LYS A 199 5.99 -58.43 -13.67
CA LYS A 199 6.66 -59.70 -14.01
C LYS A 199 6.62 -60.72 -12.85
N GLU A 200 6.39 -60.26 -11.63
CA GLU A 200 6.28 -61.10 -10.43
C GLU A 200 4.82 -61.57 -10.16
N ALA A 201 3.86 -60.95 -10.86
CA ALA A 201 2.44 -61.33 -10.81
C ALA A 201 2.08 -62.23 -12.00
#